data_a716f6ec1c5894e73f53b90b027c6a47
#
_entry.id   a716f6ec1c5894e73f53b90b027c6a47
#
_cell.length_a   1.000
_cell.length_b   1.000
_cell.length_c   1.000
_cell.angle_alpha   90.00
_cell.angle_beta   90.00
_cell.angle_gamma   90.00
#
_symmetry.space_group_name_H-M   'P 1'
#
loop_
_entity.id
_entity.type
_entity.pdbx_description
1 polymer ?
#
loop_
_entity_poly.entity_id
_entity_poly.type
_entity_poly.pdbx_seq_one_letter_code
_entity_poly.pdbx_strand_id
1 'polypeptide(L)'
;MVMKQLLEVFDILDDSAASGIRMKKYLLSISPSANVEVFPLTGPNGSTDVIRILIPGKSGKTAGKAAPTLGVIGRLGGLGARPVMTGFVSDGDGACTVLTVAAKLLDMQKKGDVLEGDVIIATHICPNAPTEPHEPVPFMGSPVEMHQNNETEVLPAMDAILSVDTTKGNRVINHRGFSISNTVKAGYILSVSEDLLDIMQTTTGQLPRVFPLSTQDITPYGNDLYHINSILQPATATEAPVVGVAITTETMVAGCATGASHPADLEEAARFVIETAKYYGSGKCCFYREDQYRRLTELYGTMKHLQTPGNTCGIR
;
A
#
# COMPACT_ATOMS: atom_id res chain seq x y z
N MET A 1 3.15 -19.71 -7.98
CA MET A 1 3.90 -19.34 -6.77
C MET A 1 4.34 -17.90 -6.93
N VAL A 2 4.20 -17.07 -5.91
CA VAL A 2 4.50 -15.62 -5.97
C VAL A 2 5.97 -15.34 -5.64
N MET A 3 6.59 -16.23 -4.86
CA MET A 3 7.98 -16.10 -4.38
C MET A 3 9.00 -15.81 -5.50
N LYS A 4 8.80 -16.39 -6.70
CA LYS A 4 9.70 -16.10 -7.83
C LYS A 4 9.70 -14.62 -8.18
N GLN A 5 8.53 -14.04 -8.42
CA GLN A 5 8.39 -12.62 -8.74
C GLN A 5 8.90 -11.74 -7.60
N LEU A 6 8.68 -12.16 -6.34
CA LEU A 6 9.17 -11.43 -5.19
C LEU A 6 10.70 -11.32 -5.19
N LEU A 7 11.41 -12.43 -5.40
CA LEU A 7 12.87 -12.43 -5.42
C LEU A 7 13.42 -11.62 -6.59
N GLU A 8 12.79 -11.69 -7.77
CA GLU A 8 13.19 -10.89 -8.94
C GLU A 8 12.97 -9.38 -8.70
N VAL A 9 11.84 -8.99 -8.07
CA VAL A 9 11.58 -7.60 -7.70
C VAL A 9 12.55 -7.12 -6.62
N PHE A 10 12.78 -7.93 -5.59
CA PHE A 10 13.67 -7.60 -4.50
C PHE A 10 15.11 -7.36 -5.01
N ASP A 11 15.61 -8.22 -5.87
CA ASP A 11 16.94 -8.09 -6.47
C ASP A 11 17.13 -6.78 -7.26
N ILE A 12 16.07 -6.35 -7.97
CA ILE A 12 16.08 -5.06 -8.68
C ILE A 12 16.07 -3.87 -7.70
N LEU A 13 15.31 -3.97 -6.60
CA LEU A 13 15.16 -2.90 -5.64
C LEU A 13 16.34 -2.78 -4.67
N ASP A 14 17.07 -3.86 -4.42
CA ASP A 14 18.27 -3.87 -3.59
C ASP A 14 19.51 -3.26 -4.30
N ASP A 15 19.46 -3.15 -5.62
CA ASP A 15 20.52 -2.55 -6.42
C ASP A 15 20.67 -1.04 -6.16
N SER A 16 21.89 -0.56 -6.05
CA SER A 16 22.20 0.86 -5.84
C SER A 16 21.69 1.79 -6.96
N ALA A 17 21.45 1.25 -8.15
CA ALA A 17 20.87 1.95 -9.29
C ALA A 17 19.38 1.63 -9.48
N ALA A 18 18.69 1.20 -8.42
CA ALA A 18 17.24 1.01 -8.44
C ALA A 18 16.53 2.27 -8.93
N SER A 19 15.55 2.10 -9.81
CA SER A 19 14.77 3.21 -10.37
C SER A 19 13.44 2.71 -10.95
N GLY A 20 12.47 3.61 -11.08
CA GLY A 20 11.21 3.31 -11.75
C GLY A 20 11.41 2.80 -13.19
N ILE A 21 12.41 3.32 -13.90
CA ILE A 21 12.73 2.88 -15.28
C ILE A 21 13.25 1.43 -15.31
N ARG A 22 14.10 1.02 -14.37
CA ARG A 22 14.56 -0.37 -14.28
C ARG A 22 13.41 -1.31 -13.96
N MET A 23 12.56 -0.93 -13.02
CA MET A 23 11.37 -1.71 -12.68
C MET A 23 10.39 -1.79 -13.86
N LYS A 24 10.13 -0.69 -14.55
CA LYS A 24 9.33 -0.69 -15.79
C LYS A 24 9.89 -1.66 -16.83
N LYS A 25 11.20 -1.64 -17.07
CA LYS A 25 11.86 -2.57 -18.02
C LYS A 25 11.62 -4.04 -17.63
N TYR A 26 11.70 -4.35 -16.34
CA TYR A 26 11.42 -5.71 -15.84
C TYR A 26 9.95 -6.09 -16.10
N LEU A 27 8.98 -5.24 -15.74
CA LEU A 27 7.56 -5.53 -15.95
C LEU A 27 7.22 -5.71 -17.44
N LEU A 28 7.80 -4.88 -18.32
CA LEU A 28 7.65 -5.01 -19.78
C LEU A 28 8.32 -6.28 -20.33
N SER A 29 9.34 -6.84 -19.67
CA SER A 29 9.90 -8.15 -20.05
C SER A 29 8.94 -9.30 -19.77
N ILE A 30 8.06 -9.18 -18.77
CA ILE A 30 6.99 -10.14 -18.48
C ILE A 30 5.87 -10.00 -19.52
N SER A 31 5.37 -8.78 -19.70
CA SER A 31 4.29 -8.43 -20.63
C SER A 31 4.65 -7.16 -21.41
N PRO A 32 5.06 -7.26 -22.68
CA PRO A 32 5.46 -6.10 -23.49
C PRO A 32 4.37 -5.06 -23.68
N SER A 33 3.11 -5.44 -23.57
CA SER A 33 1.93 -4.57 -23.69
C SER A 33 1.44 -4.00 -22.37
N ALA A 34 2.15 -4.24 -21.25
CA ALA A 34 1.74 -3.74 -19.95
C ALA A 34 1.69 -2.21 -19.91
N ASN A 35 0.64 -1.67 -19.33
CA ASN A 35 0.49 -0.23 -19.13
C ASN A 35 1.25 0.17 -17.85
N VAL A 36 2.48 0.65 -18.01
CA VAL A 36 3.37 1.06 -16.92
C VAL A 36 3.85 2.49 -17.18
N GLU A 37 3.46 3.37 -16.28
CA GLU A 37 3.90 4.77 -16.27
C GLU A 37 4.97 4.97 -15.21
N VAL A 38 6.00 5.77 -15.54
CA VAL A 38 7.03 6.20 -14.59
C VAL A 38 7.28 7.68 -14.83
N PHE A 39 7.26 8.46 -13.76
CA PHE A 39 7.55 9.89 -13.80
C PHE A 39 8.21 10.35 -12.50
N PRO A 40 9.08 11.37 -12.54
CA PRO A 40 9.69 11.92 -11.35
C PRO A 40 8.69 12.75 -10.54
N LEU A 41 8.80 12.67 -9.22
CA LEU A 41 8.13 13.54 -8.27
C LEU A 41 9.19 14.22 -7.41
N THR A 42 9.18 15.55 -7.38
CA THR A 42 10.15 16.35 -6.61
C THR A 42 9.45 16.99 -5.43
N GLY A 43 10.08 16.89 -4.28
CA GLY A 43 9.64 17.49 -3.02
C GLY A 43 10.74 18.31 -2.34
N PRO A 44 10.50 18.73 -1.10
CA PRO A 44 11.44 19.59 -0.36
C PRO A 44 12.82 18.95 -0.12
N ASN A 45 12.86 17.62 0.03
CA ASN A 45 14.05 16.88 0.46
C ASN A 45 14.66 16.03 -0.65
N GLY A 46 14.23 16.20 -1.91
CA GLY A 46 14.76 15.46 -3.04
C GLY A 46 13.70 15.03 -4.06
N SER A 47 13.96 13.95 -4.76
CA SER A 47 13.06 13.42 -5.77
C SER A 47 12.94 11.90 -5.67
N THR A 48 11.84 11.37 -6.19
CA THR A 48 11.56 9.94 -6.28
C THR A 48 10.92 9.61 -7.64
N ASP A 49 11.03 8.36 -8.08
CA ASP A 49 10.29 7.88 -9.25
C ASP A 49 8.93 7.33 -8.81
N VAL A 50 7.84 7.93 -9.22
CA VAL A 50 6.50 7.34 -9.10
C VAL A 50 6.33 6.30 -10.21
N ILE A 51 5.80 5.13 -9.85
CA ILE A 51 5.44 4.09 -10.80
C ILE A 51 3.97 3.72 -10.64
N ARG A 52 3.23 3.72 -11.75
CA ARG A 52 1.83 3.29 -11.84
C ARG A 52 1.69 2.16 -12.84
N ILE A 53 0.95 1.13 -12.48
CA ILE A 53 0.72 -0.02 -13.33
C ILE A 53 -0.79 -0.26 -13.40
N LEU A 54 -1.36 -0.24 -14.60
CA LEU A 54 -2.74 -0.62 -14.85
C LEU A 54 -2.78 -2.04 -15.41
N ILE A 55 -3.51 -2.91 -14.73
CA ILE A 55 -3.76 -4.30 -15.14
C ILE A 55 -5.23 -4.43 -15.51
N PRO A 56 -5.56 -4.42 -16.81
CA PRO A 56 -6.94 -4.49 -17.27
C PRO A 56 -7.60 -5.82 -16.93
N GLY A 57 -8.85 -5.75 -16.44
CA GLY A 57 -9.73 -6.90 -16.28
C GLY A 57 -10.61 -7.13 -17.50
N LYS A 58 -11.08 -8.37 -17.71
CA LYS A 58 -11.95 -8.69 -18.85
C LYS A 58 -13.36 -8.10 -18.74
N SER A 59 -13.75 -7.67 -17.54
CA SER A 59 -15.05 -7.04 -17.26
C SER A 59 -14.91 -5.68 -16.56
N GLY A 60 -13.69 -5.13 -16.47
CA GLY A 60 -13.38 -3.87 -15.84
C GLY A 60 -13.77 -2.63 -16.63
N LYS A 61 -13.58 -1.46 -16.03
CA LYS A 61 -13.83 -0.15 -16.63
C LYS A 61 -13.01 0.07 -17.90
N THR A 62 -11.79 -0.46 -17.96
CA THR A 62 -10.93 -0.41 -19.16
C THR A 62 -11.52 -1.17 -20.35
N ALA A 63 -12.32 -2.18 -20.10
CA ALA A 63 -13.08 -2.92 -21.11
C ALA A 63 -14.46 -2.30 -21.40
N GLY A 64 -14.79 -1.13 -20.86
CA GLY A 64 -16.10 -0.48 -20.97
C GLY A 64 -17.21 -1.20 -20.20
N LYS A 65 -16.87 -1.98 -19.17
CA LYS A 65 -17.81 -2.76 -18.35
C LYS A 65 -17.82 -2.27 -16.89
N ALA A 66 -18.53 -2.96 -16.01
CA ALA A 66 -18.90 -2.47 -14.68
C ALA A 66 -18.17 -3.15 -13.50
N ALA A 67 -17.28 -4.11 -13.75
CA ALA A 67 -16.53 -4.72 -12.66
C ALA A 67 -15.64 -3.68 -11.95
N PRO A 68 -15.56 -3.71 -10.60
CA PRO A 68 -14.88 -2.68 -9.85
C PRO A 68 -13.36 -2.72 -10.05
N THR A 69 -12.72 -1.57 -9.84
CA THR A 69 -11.26 -1.39 -9.89
C THR A 69 -10.69 -1.42 -8.50
N LEU A 70 -9.77 -2.35 -8.23
CA LEU A 70 -9.00 -2.37 -6.99
C LEU A 70 -7.75 -1.49 -7.12
N GLY A 71 -7.60 -0.50 -6.23
CA GLY A 71 -6.36 0.20 -6.01
C GLY A 71 -5.44 -0.60 -5.05
N VAL A 72 -4.17 -0.68 -5.37
CA VAL A 72 -3.14 -1.29 -4.51
C VAL A 72 -1.97 -0.33 -4.41
N ILE A 73 -1.77 0.24 -3.24
CA ILE A 73 -0.76 1.27 -3.00
C ILE A 73 0.33 0.72 -2.09
N GLY A 74 1.58 0.78 -2.54
CA GLY A 74 2.75 0.49 -1.72
C GLY A 74 3.23 1.77 -1.05
N ARG A 75 3.10 1.86 0.27
CA ARG A 75 3.50 3.05 1.03
C ARG A 75 4.96 2.97 1.41
N LEU A 76 5.54 4.16 1.62
CA LEU A 76 6.96 4.36 1.90
C LEU A 76 7.82 3.59 0.90
N GLY A 77 7.67 3.92 -0.38
CA GLY A 77 8.43 3.31 -1.48
C GLY A 77 9.91 3.67 -1.52
N GLY A 78 10.45 4.33 -0.50
CA GLY A 78 11.87 4.53 -0.30
C GLY A 78 12.56 3.18 -0.07
N LEU A 79 13.64 2.93 -0.80
CA LEU A 79 14.30 1.62 -0.84
C LEU A 79 15.59 1.59 -0.07
N GLY A 80 16.28 2.72 0.04
CA GLY A 80 17.57 2.83 0.70
C GLY A 80 17.74 4.17 1.39
N ALA A 81 18.32 4.16 2.57
CA ALA A 81 18.66 5.35 3.35
C ALA A 81 20.15 5.66 3.22
N ARG A 82 20.60 5.99 2.02
CA ARG A 82 22.00 6.24 1.69
C ARG A 82 22.41 7.67 2.02
N PRO A 83 23.66 7.93 2.39
CA PRO A 83 24.78 6.97 2.48
C PRO A 83 24.83 6.17 3.80
N VAL A 84 23.93 6.42 4.74
CA VAL A 84 23.97 5.83 6.10
C VAL A 84 23.74 4.32 6.05
N MET A 85 22.75 3.88 5.29
CA MET A 85 22.43 2.48 5.06
C MET A 85 22.60 2.13 3.58
N THR A 86 23.15 0.96 3.27
CA THR A 86 23.28 0.46 1.92
C THR A 86 22.46 -0.81 1.72
N GLY A 87 21.87 -0.97 0.53
CA GLY A 87 20.98 -2.06 0.23
C GLY A 87 19.52 -1.74 0.54
N PHE A 88 18.67 -2.74 0.42
CA PHE A 88 17.24 -2.63 0.65
C PHE A 88 16.95 -2.45 2.15
N VAL A 89 16.09 -1.50 2.47
CA VAL A 89 15.60 -1.28 3.85
C VAL A 89 14.14 -1.69 3.97
N SER A 90 13.74 -2.11 5.17
CA SER A 90 12.40 -2.68 5.39
C SER A 90 11.24 -1.71 5.12
N ASP A 91 11.49 -0.39 5.15
CA ASP A 91 10.48 0.60 4.75
C ASP A 91 10.11 0.48 3.26
N GLY A 92 10.92 -0.20 2.45
CA GLY A 92 10.61 -0.55 1.07
C GLY A 92 9.72 -1.80 0.90
N ASP A 93 9.38 -2.51 1.99
CA ASP A 93 8.60 -3.75 1.93
C ASP A 93 7.23 -3.57 1.26
N GLY A 94 6.57 -2.43 1.50
CA GLY A 94 5.31 -2.08 0.84
C GLY A 94 5.45 -1.99 -0.67
N ALA A 95 6.46 -1.23 -1.16
CA ALA A 95 6.76 -1.11 -2.58
C ALA A 95 7.13 -2.47 -3.20
N CYS A 96 7.98 -3.24 -2.54
CA CYS A 96 8.37 -4.57 -3.00
C CYS A 96 7.16 -5.50 -3.14
N THR A 97 6.27 -5.51 -2.16
CA THR A 97 5.06 -6.34 -2.18
C THR A 97 4.14 -5.98 -3.34
N VAL A 98 3.83 -4.69 -3.53
CA VAL A 98 2.87 -4.30 -4.59
C VAL A 98 3.44 -4.46 -6.00
N LEU A 99 4.75 -4.25 -6.18
CA LEU A 99 5.45 -4.52 -7.44
C LEU A 99 5.50 -6.02 -7.75
N THR A 100 5.64 -6.85 -6.72
CA THR A 100 5.51 -8.31 -6.83
C THR A 100 4.10 -8.72 -7.28
N VAL A 101 3.06 -8.08 -6.71
CA VAL A 101 1.66 -8.28 -7.16
C VAL A 101 1.53 -7.91 -8.64
N ALA A 102 2.07 -6.75 -9.06
CA ALA A 102 2.05 -6.34 -10.47
C ALA A 102 2.70 -7.37 -11.38
N ALA A 103 3.93 -7.79 -11.06
CA ALA A 103 4.66 -8.79 -11.83
C ALA A 103 3.90 -10.11 -11.94
N LYS A 104 3.28 -10.56 -10.83
CA LYS A 104 2.49 -11.79 -10.81
C LYS A 104 1.22 -11.68 -11.62
N LEU A 105 0.47 -10.59 -11.51
CA LEU A 105 -0.76 -10.39 -12.28
C LEU A 105 -0.49 -10.29 -13.79
N LEU A 106 0.61 -9.64 -14.19
CA LEU A 106 1.05 -9.61 -15.59
C LEU A 106 1.44 -11.00 -16.13
N ASP A 107 2.14 -11.80 -15.30
CA ASP A 107 2.46 -13.20 -15.65
C ASP A 107 1.19 -14.06 -15.79
N MET A 108 0.19 -13.84 -14.95
CA MET A 108 -1.11 -14.51 -15.04
C MET A 108 -1.83 -14.13 -16.34
N GLN A 109 -1.95 -12.84 -16.66
CA GLN A 109 -2.56 -12.37 -17.91
C GLN A 109 -1.88 -12.99 -19.15
N LYS A 110 -0.55 -13.01 -19.18
CA LYS A 110 0.22 -13.64 -20.27
C LYS A 110 -0.15 -15.12 -20.46
N LYS A 111 -0.56 -15.79 -19.39
CA LYS A 111 -0.98 -17.20 -19.40
C LYS A 111 -2.48 -17.40 -19.62
N GLY A 112 -3.21 -16.32 -19.87
CA GLY A 112 -4.67 -16.35 -20.11
C GLY A 112 -5.53 -16.30 -18.84
N ASP A 113 -4.92 -16.17 -17.65
CA ASP A 113 -5.63 -15.99 -16.38
C ASP A 113 -5.85 -14.49 -16.14
N VAL A 114 -6.93 -13.96 -16.68
CA VAL A 114 -7.30 -12.55 -16.64
C VAL A 114 -8.36 -12.31 -15.57
N LEU A 115 -8.15 -11.34 -14.70
CA LEU A 115 -9.10 -10.95 -13.66
C LEU A 115 -10.41 -10.39 -14.25
N GLU A 116 -11.49 -10.39 -13.47
CA GLU A 116 -12.74 -9.73 -13.87
C GLU A 116 -12.64 -8.21 -13.83
N GLY A 117 -12.22 -7.65 -12.69
CA GLY A 117 -12.04 -6.21 -12.50
C GLY A 117 -10.64 -5.73 -12.84
N ASP A 118 -10.49 -4.42 -13.00
CA ASP A 118 -9.20 -3.78 -13.19
C ASP A 118 -8.42 -3.72 -11.87
N VAL A 119 -7.09 -3.71 -11.95
CA VAL A 119 -6.22 -3.40 -10.80
C VAL A 119 -5.29 -2.25 -11.15
N ILE A 120 -5.24 -1.23 -10.31
CA ILE A 120 -4.30 -0.12 -10.41
C ILE A 120 -3.32 -0.22 -9.26
N ILE A 121 -2.04 -0.38 -9.59
CA ILE A 121 -0.96 -0.47 -8.60
C ILE A 121 -0.13 0.81 -8.68
N ALA A 122 0.14 1.42 -7.54
CA ALA A 122 0.95 2.62 -7.45
C ALA A 122 1.92 2.55 -6.27
N THR A 123 3.13 3.05 -6.48
CA THR A 123 4.15 3.23 -5.44
C THR A 123 5.22 4.19 -5.96
N HIS A 124 6.23 4.47 -5.15
CA HIS A 124 7.40 5.23 -5.61
C HIS A 124 8.70 4.51 -5.24
N ILE A 125 9.76 4.80 -5.98
CA ILE A 125 11.07 4.15 -5.88
C ILE A 125 12.13 5.23 -5.65
N CYS A 126 12.72 5.25 -4.46
CA CYS A 126 13.78 6.18 -4.07
C CYS A 126 14.93 5.44 -3.39
N PRO A 127 16.04 5.12 -4.11
CA PRO A 127 17.18 4.41 -3.51
C PRO A 127 18.02 5.29 -2.59
N ASN A 128 17.83 6.62 -2.60
CA ASN A 128 18.60 7.60 -1.83
C ASN A 128 17.67 8.44 -0.94
N ALA A 129 16.78 7.78 -0.18
CA ALA A 129 15.92 8.48 0.75
C ALA A 129 16.75 9.23 1.80
N PRO A 130 16.34 10.45 2.22
CA PRO A 130 16.99 11.15 3.30
C PRO A 130 16.88 10.37 4.61
N THR A 131 17.80 10.60 5.53
CA THR A 131 17.76 10.00 6.87
C THR A 131 17.56 11.07 7.93
N GLU A 132 16.85 10.69 8.98
CA GLU A 132 16.64 11.50 10.18
C GLU A 132 17.25 10.79 11.40
N PRO A 133 17.79 11.53 12.37
CA PRO A 133 18.34 10.94 13.59
C PRO A 133 17.27 10.10 14.32
N HIS A 134 17.63 8.87 14.64
CA HIS A 134 16.77 7.93 15.39
C HIS A 134 17.62 6.84 16.02
N GLU A 135 17.29 6.40 17.23
CA GLU A 135 17.92 5.26 17.90
C GLU A 135 17.09 3.98 17.72
N PRO A 136 17.68 2.80 17.50
CA PRO A 136 19.12 2.48 17.45
C PRO A 136 19.78 2.73 16.10
N VAL A 137 19.02 3.06 15.05
CA VAL A 137 19.53 3.39 13.72
C VAL A 137 18.77 4.57 13.14
N PRO A 138 19.37 5.34 12.21
CA PRO A 138 18.68 6.45 11.55
C PRO A 138 17.35 6.01 10.94
N PHE A 139 16.35 6.88 10.99
CA PHE A 139 15.06 6.67 10.38
C PHE A 139 15.09 7.11 8.91
N MET A 140 14.40 6.38 8.04
CA MET A 140 14.25 6.78 6.65
C MET A 140 13.18 7.87 6.53
N GLY A 141 13.59 9.06 6.08
CA GLY A 141 12.69 10.13 5.72
C GLY A 141 12.12 9.94 4.30
N SER A 142 11.26 10.87 3.89
CA SER A 142 10.75 10.91 2.52
C SER A 142 11.31 12.11 1.76
N PRO A 143 11.67 11.97 0.47
CA PRO A 143 12.06 13.10 -0.37
C PRO A 143 10.87 14.02 -0.69
N VAL A 144 9.66 13.52 -0.60
CA VAL A 144 8.41 14.21 -0.94
C VAL A 144 7.44 14.18 0.25
N GLU A 145 6.52 15.12 0.28
CA GLU A 145 5.52 15.17 1.34
C GLU A 145 4.39 14.16 1.11
N MET A 146 3.72 13.75 2.19
CA MET A 146 2.67 12.74 2.15
C MET A 146 1.49 13.12 1.23
N HIS A 147 1.10 14.40 1.19
CA HIS A 147 0.04 14.84 0.30
C HIS A 147 0.43 14.70 -1.18
N GLN A 148 1.70 14.97 -1.55
CA GLN A 148 2.20 14.78 -2.91
C GLN A 148 2.14 13.30 -3.33
N ASN A 149 2.50 12.38 -2.42
CA ASN A 149 2.33 10.94 -2.66
C ASN A 149 0.85 10.60 -2.88
N ASN A 150 -0.04 11.07 -2.00
CA ASN A 150 -1.47 10.79 -2.13
C ASN A 150 -2.05 11.30 -3.45
N GLU A 151 -1.70 12.50 -3.90
CA GLU A 151 -2.16 13.07 -5.17
C GLU A 151 -1.69 12.26 -6.38
N THR A 152 -0.54 11.60 -6.27
CA THR A 152 0.03 10.81 -7.37
C THR A 152 -0.36 9.34 -7.34
N GLU A 153 -0.60 8.76 -6.17
CA GLU A 153 -0.84 7.33 -5.99
C GLU A 153 -2.33 6.97 -5.88
N VAL A 154 -3.16 7.89 -5.35
CA VAL A 154 -4.60 7.71 -5.20
C VAL A 154 -5.33 8.22 -6.43
N LEU A 155 -5.87 7.32 -7.23
CA LEU A 155 -6.56 7.69 -8.47
C LEU A 155 -8.09 7.60 -8.31
N PRO A 156 -8.86 8.53 -8.89
CA PRO A 156 -10.32 8.51 -8.83
C PRO A 156 -10.98 7.24 -9.41
N ALA A 157 -10.24 6.52 -10.24
CA ALA A 157 -10.71 5.26 -10.83
C ALA A 157 -10.76 4.10 -9.84
N MET A 158 -10.09 4.20 -8.69
CA MET A 158 -10.04 3.16 -7.66
C MET A 158 -11.35 3.13 -6.86
N ASP A 159 -12.06 2.01 -6.88
CA ASP A 159 -13.33 1.84 -6.15
C ASP A 159 -13.12 1.35 -4.71
N ALA A 160 -12.00 0.69 -4.44
CA ALA A 160 -11.50 0.34 -3.10
C ALA A 160 -9.97 0.29 -3.14
N ILE A 161 -9.32 0.46 -1.99
CA ILE A 161 -7.86 0.53 -1.91
C ILE A 161 -7.34 -0.39 -0.82
N LEU A 162 -6.33 -1.20 -1.16
CA LEU A 162 -5.41 -1.82 -0.21
C LEU A 162 -4.14 -0.97 -0.13
N SER A 163 -3.84 -0.47 1.05
CA SER A 163 -2.62 0.29 1.32
C SER A 163 -1.62 -0.62 2.04
N VAL A 164 -0.56 -1.01 1.35
CA VAL A 164 0.45 -1.96 1.86
C VAL A 164 1.65 -1.18 2.37
N ASP A 165 2.03 -1.43 3.61
CA ASP A 165 3.12 -0.73 4.27
C ASP A 165 3.82 -1.63 5.29
N THR A 166 4.94 -1.20 5.78
CA THR A 166 5.67 -1.83 6.88
C THR A 166 5.31 -1.18 8.22
N THR A 167 4.92 -2.01 9.18
CA THR A 167 4.82 -1.60 10.58
C THR A 167 5.57 -2.60 11.43
N LYS A 168 6.81 -2.29 11.78
CA LYS A 168 7.61 -3.22 12.60
C LYS A 168 7.02 -3.36 13.99
N GLY A 169 7.24 -4.53 14.59
CA GLY A 169 6.62 -4.93 15.84
C GLY A 169 6.72 -3.88 16.94
N ASN A 170 5.62 -3.65 17.62
CA ASN A 170 5.51 -2.72 18.74
C ASN A 170 4.57 -3.30 19.81
N ARG A 171 4.22 -2.53 20.84
CA ARG A 171 3.33 -3.02 21.91
C ARG A 171 1.89 -3.28 21.49
N VAL A 172 1.49 -2.79 20.31
CA VAL A 172 0.12 -2.88 19.78
C VAL A 172 0.05 -3.89 18.64
N ILE A 173 1.04 -3.86 17.73
CA ILE A 173 1.16 -4.78 16.60
C ILE A 173 2.45 -5.57 16.79
N ASN A 174 2.35 -6.85 17.14
CA ASN A 174 3.49 -7.66 17.60
C ASN A 174 3.38 -9.13 17.19
N HIS A 175 3.10 -9.38 15.91
CA HIS A 175 3.08 -10.72 15.35
C HIS A 175 3.81 -10.75 14.02
N ARG A 176 4.31 -11.91 13.66
CA ARG A 176 4.99 -12.12 12.38
C ARG A 176 3.99 -12.26 11.23
N GLY A 177 4.39 -11.82 10.05
CA GLY A 177 3.60 -11.86 8.81
C GLY A 177 2.97 -10.51 8.51
N PHE A 178 1.67 -10.48 8.30
CA PHE A 178 0.94 -9.22 8.10
C PHE A 178 -0.38 -9.21 8.88
N SER A 179 -0.96 -8.04 9.00
CA SER A 179 -2.30 -7.81 9.54
C SER A 179 -3.04 -6.78 8.71
N ILE A 180 -4.37 -6.77 8.79
CA ILE A 180 -5.19 -5.76 8.12
C ILE A 180 -5.83 -4.82 9.12
N SER A 181 -6.19 -3.62 8.68
CA SER A 181 -6.92 -2.67 9.50
C SER A 181 -8.42 -2.82 9.38
N ASN A 182 -9.14 -2.11 10.24
CA ASN A 182 -10.50 -1.69 9.96
C ASN A 182 -10.58 -0.94 8.63
N THR A 183 -11.74 -0.96 7.98
CA THR A 183 -11.97 -0.18 6.77
C THR A 183 -12.17 1.29 7.12
N VAL A 184 -11.42 2.16 6.45
CA VAL A 184 -11.57 3.62 6.55
C VAL A 184 -12.33 4.11 5.32
N LYS A 185 -13.39 4.88 5.53
CA LYS A 185 -14.20 5.46 4.44
C LYS A 185 -14.74 6.84 4.81
N ALA A 186 -14.38 7.84 4.03
CA ALA A 186 -14.86 9.21 4.18
C ALA A 186 -14.78 9.73 5.64
N GLY A 187 -13.64 9.49 6.30
CA GLY A 187 -13.37 9.88 7.69
C GLY A 187 -13.94 8.95 8.77
N TYR A 188 -14.74 7.94 8.42
CA TYR A 188 -15.17 6.91 9.35
C TYR A 188 -14.17 5.76 9.46
N ILE A 189 -13.97 5.24 10.67
CA ILE A 189 -13.37 3.92 10.93
C ILE A 189 -14.54 2.94 11.09
N LEU A 190 -14.72 2.08 10.08
CA LEU A 190 -15.79 1.09 10.04
C LEU A 190 -15.33 -0.25 10.65
N SER A 191 -16.22 -1.23 10.74
CA SER A 191 -15.83 -2.60 11.11
C SER A 191 -14.84 -3.16 10.09
N VAL A 192 -14.02 -4.11 10.53
CA VAL A 192 -13.18 -4.88 9.61
C VAL A 192 -14.07 -5.70 8.65
N SER A 193 -13.63 -5.87 7.42
CA SER A 193 -14.34 -6.68 6.43
C SER A 193 -14.18 -8.17 6.72
N GLU A 194 -15.29 -8.87 6.94
CA GLU A 194 -15.29 -10.34 7.11
C GLU A 194 -14.77 -11.05 5.86
N ASP A 195 -15.11 -10.57 4.66
CA ASP A 195 -14.62 -11.16 3.41
C ASP A 195 -13.07 -11.08 3.32
N LEU A 196 -12.48 -9.96 3.76
CA LEU A 196 -11.03 -9.82 3.80
C LEU A 196 -10.39 -10.71 4.88
N LEU A 197 -11.05 -10.93 6.01
CA LEU A 197 -10.59 -11.87 7.03
C LEU A 197 -10.60 -13.31 6.49
N ASP A 198 -11.66 -13.71 5.78
CA ASP A 198 -11.76 -15.02 5.15
C ASP A 198 -10.67 -15.23 4.08
N ILE A 199 -10.41 -14.21 3.25
CA ILE A 199 -9.33 -14.27 2.25
C ILE A 199 -7.97 -14.39 2.96
N MET A 200 -7.74 -13.64 4.05
CA MET A 200 -6.51 -13.72 4.82
C MET A 200 -6.31 -15.13 5.40
N GLN A 201 -7.34 -15.70 6.02
CA GLN A 201 -7.30 -17.05 6.58
C GLN A 201 -7.04 -18.10 5.50
N THR A 202 -7.68 -18.00 4.35
CA THR A 202 -7.52 -18.94 3.25
C THR A 202 -6.10 -18.86 2.64
N THR A 203 -5.55 -17.67 2.51
CA THR A 203 -4.24 -17.47 1.87
C THR A 203 -3.07 -17.81 2.80
N THR A 204 -3.21 -17.61 4.09
CA THR A 204 -2.13 -17.83 5.08
C THR A 204 -2.22 -19.21 5.74
N GLY A 205 -3.41 -19.79 5.84
CA GLY A 205 -3.66 -20.99 6.68
C GLY A 205 -3.61 -20.70 8.18
N GLN A 206 -3.70 -19.42 8.58
CA GLN A 206 -3.65 -18.95 9.97
C GLN A 206 -4.93 -18.17 10.30
N LEU A 207 -5.24 -18.02 11.58
CA LEU A 207 -6.29 -17.10 12.01
C LEU A 207 -5.96 -15.66 11.58
N PRO A 208 -6.95 -14.90 11.10
CA PRO A 208 -6.72 -13.54 10.63
C PRO A 208 -6.30 -12.62 11.77
N ARG A 209 -5.52 -11.60 11.43
CA ARG A 209 -4.95 -10.63 12.36
C ARG A 209 -5.36 -9.23 11.96
N VAL A 210 -5.84 -8.47 12.94
CA VAL A 210 -6.31 -7.10 12.75
C VAL A 210 -5.49 -6.18 13.64
N PHE A 211 -5.03 -5.06 13.10
CA PHE A 211 -4.41 -4.01 13.89
C PHE A 211 -5.38 -2.85 14.12
N PRO A 212 -5.39 -2.27 15.32
CA PRO A 212 -6.29 -1.19 15.66
C PRO A 212 -5.85 0.11 15.02
N LEU A 213 -6.84 0.99 14.76
CA LEU A 213 -6.64 2.37 14.32
C LEU A 213 -7.07 3.35 15.40
N SER A 214 -6.39 4.49 15.46
CA SER A 214 -6.87 5.67 16.16
C SER A 214 -7.39 6.72 15.17
N THR A 215 -8.14 7.70 15.67
CA THR A 215 -8.61 8.81 14.84
C THR A 215 -7.45 9.59 14.21
N GLN A 216 -6.30 9.67 14.90
CA GLN A 216 -5.11 10.34 14.37
C GLN A 216 -4.60 9.67 13.09
N ASP A 217 -4.63 8.35 13.01
CA ASP A 217 -4.09 7.59 11.86
C ASP A 217 -4.85 7.85 10.55
N ILE A 218 -6.06 8.42 10.62
CA ILE A 218 -6.89 8.74 9.46
C ILE A 218 -6.99 10.24 9.16
N THR A 219 -6.20 11.06 9.84
CA THR A 219 -6.05 12.49 9.56
C THR A 219 -4.77 12.75 8.76
N PRO A 220 -4.67 13.86 8.00
CA PRO A 220 -3.46 14.19 7.27
C PRO A 220 -2.24 14.38 8.18
N TYR A 221 -1.06 13.96 7.73
CA TYR A 221 0.19 14.32 8.41
C TYR A 221 0.45 15.83 8.36
N GLY A 222 1.20 16.32 9.35
CA GLY A 222 1.56 17.75 9.46
C GLY A 222 0.55 18.58 10.26
N ASN A 223 -0.37 17.94 10.99
CA ASN A 223 -1.34 18.60 11.87
C ASN A 223 -0.97 18.58 13.36
N ASP A 224 0.31 18.32 13.68
CA ASP A 224 0.88 18.23 15.03
C ASP A 224 0.29 17.11 15.90
N LEU A 225 -0.47 16.18 15.31
CA LEU A 225 -0.93 14.98 15.98
C LEU A 225 0.06 13.83 15.79
N TYR A 226 0.19 13.01 16.83
CA TYR A 226 0.97 11.77 16.74
C TYR A 226 0.17 10.70 15.99
N HIS A 227 0.75 10.16 14.94
CA HIS A 227 0.21 9.04 14.15
C HIS A 227 0.99 7.78 14.49
N ILE A 228 0.28 6.68 14.75
CA ILE A 228 0.90 5.36 14.94
C ILE A 228 1.29 4.77 13.58
N ASN A 229 0.44 4.99 12.56
CA ASN A 229 0.58 4.38 11.25
C ASN A 229 0.42 5.39 10.11
N SER A 230 1.37 5.38 9.15
CA SER A 230 1.25 6.07 7.85
C SER A 230 0.37 5.30 6.85
N ILE A 231 0.09 4.03 7.11
CA ILE A 231 -0.58 3.10 6.20
C ILE A 231 -1.93 3.63 5.70
N LEU A 232 -2.68 4.34 6.55
CA LEU A 232 -4.01 4.85 6.21
C LEU A 232 -4.01 6.23 5.55
N GLN A 233 -2.86 6.85 5.31
CA GLN A 233 -2.80 8.18 4.67
C GLN A 233 -3.49 8.26 3.29
N PRO A 234 -3.55 7.22 2.45
CA PRO A 234 -4.40 7.26 1.25
C PRO A 234 -5.87 7.57 1.53
N ALA A 235 -6.39 7.19 2.70
CA ALA A 235 -7.78 7.48 3.09
C ALA A 235 -8.09 8.97 3.25
N THR A 236 -7.07 9.83 3.38
CA THR A 236 -7.26 11.29 3.45
C THR A 236 -7.52 11.92 2.07
N ALA A 237 -7.22 11.20 0.98
CA ALA A 237 -7.30 11.70 -0.39
C ALA A 237 -8.44 11.08 -1.21
N THR A 238 -9.28 10.23 -0.62
CA THR A 238 -10.37 9.55 -1.34
C THR A 238 -11.59 9.30 -0.45
N GLU A 239 -12.74 9.11 -1.09
CA GLU A 239 -13.95 8.58 -0.47
C GLU A 239 -14.11 7.05 -0.67
N ALA A 240 -13.26 6.45 -1.50
CA ALA A 240 -13.22 5.00 -1.63
C ALA A 240 -12.84 4.34 -0.29
N PRO A 241 -13.34 3.15 0.03
CA PRO A 241 -12.91 2.43 1.22
C PRO A 241 -11.44 2.05 1.12
N VAL A 242 -10.69 2.29 2.19
CA VAL A 242 -9.27 1.97 2.30
C VAL A 242 -9.05 0.99 3.45
N VAL A 243 -8.29 -0.06 3.20
CA VAL A 243 -7.84 -1.02 4.22
C VAL A 243 -6.31 -1.05 4.19
N GLY A 244 -5.70 -0.87 5.36
CA GLY A 244 -4.26 -1.02 5.54
C GLY A 244 -3.86 -2.49 5.61
N VAL A 245 -2.74 -2.82 4.97
CA VAL A 245 -2.08 -4.12 5.04
C VAL A 245 -0.70 -3.90 5.64
N ALA A 246 -0.55 -4.16 6.93
CA ALA A 246 0.69 -3.93 7.68
C ALA A 246 1.56 -5.18 7.68
N ILE A 247 2.72 -5.11 7.04
CA ILE A 247 3.76 -6.13 7.15
C ILE A 247 4.50 -5.88 8.46
N THR A 248 4.49 -6.85 9.38
CA THR A 248 4.92 -6.67 10.76
C THR A 248 5.81 -7.78 11.28
N THR A 249 6.43 -7.53 12.43
CA THR A 249 7.32 -8.44 13.16
C THR A 249 6.85 -8.60 14.61
N GLU A 250 7.32 -9.64 15.33
CA GLU A 250 6.99 -9.86 16.74
C GLU A 250 7.64 -8.84 17.68
N THR A 251 8.81 -8.34 17.30
CA THR A 251 9.57 -7.38 18.10
C THR A 251 9.85 -6.11 17.35
N MET A 252 10.19 -5.06 18.06
CA MET A 252 10.60 -3.80 17.45
C MET A 252 11.88 -3.99 16.61
N VAL A 253 11.82 -3.52 15.37
CA VAL A 253 12.95 -3.45 14.45
C VAL A 253 12.95 -2.06 13.84
N ALA A 254 14.12 -1.43 13.77
CA ALA A 254 14.21 -0.11 13.16
C ALA A 254 13.87 -0.17 11.65
N GLY A 255 13.06 0.77 11.17
CA GLY A 255 12.54 0.79 9.80
C GLY A 255 13.62 0.84 8.73
N CYS A 256 14.73 1.54 8.99
CA CYS A 256 15.88 1.62 8.07
C CYS A 256 16.86 0.45 8.18
N ALA A 257 16.60 -0.55 9.00
CA ALA A 257 17.53 -1.66 9.19
C ALA A 257 17.55 -2.59 7.97
N THR A 258 18.68 -2.67 7.28
CA THR A 258 18.92 -3.64 6.23
C THR A 258 18.83 -5.05 6.80
N GLY A 259 18.15 -5.97 6.11
CA GLY A 259 17.91 -7.35 6.57
C GLY A 259 16.72 -7.52 7.51
N ALA A 260 16.00 -6.44 7.85
CA ALA A 260 14.74 -6.53 8.60
C ALA A 260 13.55 -7.00 7.73
N SER A 261 13.71 -7.04 6.41
CA SER A 261 12.73 -7.57 5.47
C SER A 261 12.70 -9.10 5.50
N HIS A 262 11.51 -9.66 5.51
CA HIS A 262 11.29 -11.11 5.52
C HIS A 262 10.53 -11.54 4.26
N PRO A 263 11.21 -12.11 3.23
CA PRO A 263 10.56 -12.48 1.98
C PRO A 263 9.32 -13.36 2.11
N ALA A 264 9.28 -14.25 3.12
CA ALA A 264 8.09 -15.08 3.36
C ALA A 264 6.86 -14.24 3.76
N ASP A 265 7.06 -13.20 4.56
CA ASP A 265 5.97 -12.34 5.06
C ASP A 265 5.46 -11.43 3.91
N LEU A 266 6.38 -10.94 3.05
CA LEU A 266 6.03 -10.18 1.85
C LEU A 266 5.26 -11.05 0.84
N GLU A 267 5.66 -12.31 0.69
CA GLU A 267 4.98 -13.27 -0.20
C GLU A 267 3.58 -13.59 0.29
N GLU A 268 3.37 -13.75 1.59
CA GLU A 268 2.05 -13.94 2.18
C GLU A 268 1.15 -12.72 1.94
N ALA A 269 1.65 -11.51 2.18
CA ALA A 269 0.91 -10.28 1.90
C ALA A 269 0.58 -10.13 0.41
N ALA A 270 1.53 -10.43 -0.49
CA ALA A 270 1.30 -10.38 -1.93
C ALA A 270 0.24 -11.39 -2.37
N ARG A 271 0.21 -12.62 -1.82
CA ARG A 271 -0.85 -13.60 -2.09
C ARG A 271 -2.22 -13.10 -1.65
N PHE A 272 -2.30 -12.53 -0.46
CA PHE A 272 -3.52 -11.93 0.06
C PHE A 272 -4.05 -10.84 -0.89
N VAL A 273 -3.20 -9.91 -1.33
CA VAL A 273 -3.58 -8.84 -2.27
C VAL A 273 -4.08 -9.40 -3.61
N ILE A 274 -3.41 -10.42 -4.15
CA ILE A 274 -3.80 -11.05 -5.41
C ILE A 274 -5.16 -11.74 -5.28
N GLU A 275 -5.40 -12.50 -4.22
CA GLU A 275 -6.69 -13.15 -4.01
C GLU A 275 -7.79 -12.13 -3.74
N THR A 276 -7.51 -11.06 -2.98
CA THR A 276 -8.46 -9.95 -2.83
C THR A 276 -8.82 -9.33 -4.17
N ALA A 277 -7.86 -9.11 -5.08
CA ALA A 277 -8.13 -8.59 -6.42
C ALA A 277 -9.06 -9.50 -7.23
N LYS A 278 -8.90 -10.82 -7.13
CA LYS A 278 -9.79 -11.81 -7.79
C LYS A 278 -11.21 -11.75 -7.23
N TYR A 279 -11.34 -11.79 -5.90
CA TYR A 279 -12.65 -11.80 -5.25
C TYR A 279 -13.37 -10.46 -5.41
N TYR A 280 -12.66 -9.34 -5.21
CA TYR A 280 -13.24 -8.01 -5.36
C TYR A 280 -13.70 -7.72 -6.78
N GLY A 281 -12.84 -7.95 -7.77
CA GLY A 281 -13.17 -7.76 -9.18
C GLY A 281 -14.33 -8.63 -9.68
N SER A 282 -14.55 -9.80 -9.05
CA SER A 282 -15.70 -10.68 -9.35
C SER A 282 -16.95 -10.39 -8.52
N GLY A 283 -16.96 -9.35 -7.69
CA GLY A 283 -18.08 -8.98 -6.83
C GLY A 283 -18.34 -9.92 -5.65
N LYS A 284 -17.32 -10.71 -5.25
CA LYS A 284 -17.41 -11.69 -4.15
C LYS A 284 -16.70 -11.24 -2.87
N CYS A 285 -16.26 -9.99 -2.82
CA CYS A 285 -15.63 -9.39 -1.65
C CYS A 285 -16.11 -7.95 -1.49
N CYS A 286 -16.56 -7.59 -0.31
CA CYS A 286 -16.94 -6.25 0.08
C CYS A 286 -15.95 -5.73 1.12
N PHE A 287 -15.51 -4.49 0.98
CA PHE A 287 -14.60 -3.84 1.94
C PHE A 287 -15.31 -3.36 3.20
N TYR A 288 -16.62 -3.17 3.15
CA TYR A 288 -17.45 -2.72 4.26
C TYR A 288 -18.92 -3.08 4.02
N ARG A 289 -19.74 -2.92 5.05
CA ARG A 289 -21.18 -3.12 4.98
C ARG A 289 -21.87 -1.81 4.63
N GLU A 290 -22.44 -1.72 3.44
CA GLU A 290 -23.11 -0.53 2.91
C GLU A 290 -24.30 -0.10 3.77
N ASP A 291 -25.09 -1.05 4.30
CA ASP A 291 -26.23 -0.79 5.18
C ASP A 291 -25.81 -0.09 6.48
N GLN A 292 -24.68 -0.53 7.07
CA GLN A 292 -24.13 0.08 8.28
C GLN A 292 -23.53 1.47 8.00
N TYR A 293 -22.79 1.62 6.92
CA TYR A 293 -22.22 2.92 6.56
C TYR A 293 -23.29 3.96 6.30
N ARG A 294 -24.34 3.60 5.54
CA ARG A 294 -25.50 4.46 5.30
C ARG A 294 -26.17 4.85 6.62
N ARG A 295 -26.38 3.90 7.53
CA ARG A 295 -26.99 4.19 8.83
C ARG A 295 -26.14 5.13 9.68
N LEU A 296 -24.83 5.00 9.67
CA LEU A 296 -23.90 5.92 10.36
C LEU A 296 -24.01 7.33 9.78
N THR A 297 -24.03 7.47 8.46
CA THR A 297 -24.13 8.78 7.81
C THR A 297 -25.50 9.44 8.02
N GLU A 298 -26.58 8.68 8.08
CA GLU A 298 -27.92 9.19 8.44
C GLU A 298 -27.96 9.72 9.88
N LEU A 299 -27.31 9.02 10.81
CA LEU A 299 -27.33 9.39 12.23
C LEU A 299 -26.37 10.52 12.61
N TYR A 300 -25.16 10.52 12.03
CA TYR A 300 -24.05 11.35 12.48
C TYR A 300 -23.50 12.29 11.40
N GLY A 301 -24.02 12.24 10.17
CA GLY A 301 -23.54 13.05 9.06
C GLY A 301 -22.22 12.55 8.48
N THR A 302 -21.45 13.45 7.87
CA THR A 302 -20.17 13.13 7.26
C THR A 302 -19.01 13.36 8.23
N MET A 303 -17.96 12.49 8.15
CA MET A 303 -16.69 12.65 8.88
C MET A 303 -15.56 13.16 7.97
N LYS A 304 -15.87 13.64 6.76
CA LYS A 304 -14.88 14.15 5.79
C LYS A 304 -14.02 15.30 6.32
N HIS A 305 -14.47 16.03 7.34
CA HIS A 305 -13.66 17.05 8.00
C HIS A 305 -12.37 16.48 8.59
N LEU A 306 -12.31 15.18 8.91
CA LEU A 306 -11.10 14.50 9.34
C LEU A 306 -10.10 14.27 8.21
N GLN A 307 -10.51 14.37 6.95
CA GLN A 307 -9.65 14.25 5.77
C GLN A 307 -8.90 15.55 5.44
N THR A 308 -9.12 16.60 6.21
CA THR A 308 -8.47 17.91 6.05
C THR A 308 -7.57 18.21 7.26
N PRO A 309 -6.62 19.13 7.15
CA PRO A 309 -5.78 19.55 8.28
C PRO A 309 -6.56 20.14 9.47
N GLY A 310 -7.88 20.36 9.32
CA GLY A 310 -8.71 20.98 10.34
C GLY A 310 -8.52 22.50 10.44
N ASN A 311 -9.02 23.10 11.53
CA ASN A 311 -8.82 24.52 11.82
C ASN A 311 -7.42 24.74 12.43
N THR A 312 -6.44 25.03 11.60
CA THR A 312 -5.09 25.43 12.05
C THR A 312 -4.97 26.90 12.41
N CYS A 313 -6.06 27.69 12.25
CA CYS A 313 -6.11 29.09 12.69
C CYS A 313 -6.12 29.17 14.22
N GLY A 314 -4.96 29.44 14.83
CA GLY A 314 -4.81 29.73 16.26
C GLY A 314 -3.88 28.81 17.04
N ILE A 315 -3.26 27.81 16.43
CA ILE A 315 -2.19 27.00 17.02
C ILE A 315 -0.88 27.46 16.42
N ARG A 316 -0.29 28.47 16.98
CA ARG A 316 1.13 28.86 16.84
C ARG A 316 1.72 29.01 18.23
#